data_c2033ac4b6faf35206c3bbbdaec85bb0
#
_entry.id   c2033ac4b6faf35206c3bbbdaec85bb0
#
_cell.length_a   1.000
_cell.length_b   1.000
_cell.length_c   1.000
_cell.angle_alpha   90.00
_cell.angle_beta   90.00
_cell.angle_gamma   90.00
#
_symmetry.space_group_name_H-M   'P 1'
#
loop_
_entity.id
_entity.type
_entity.pdbx_description
1 polymer ?
#
loop_
_entity_poly.entity_id
_entity_poly.type
_entity_poly.pdbx_seq_one_letter_code
_entity_poly.pdbx_strand_id
1 'polypeptide(L)'
;MYNCGCDDCKDKATLLNLSISDDFKQLLNAGKSAFKRLHEIGNYKPQDLKTEKVYQDLIHQTYDVFNFAITDNDMPNEMRTALQSDAFLFGGLKTHAQLFEASKLLLDENGNLKPFNQLSNEFDKLNLTYNKNYLEAEYEFAVGSSQMAAGWSELGSSERYFLQYRTSKDNRVRDEHAALNNTTLPKEDPFWDSYYPPNGWRCRCIAIEVLKDKYPISDSEKSIKAGEAATTQIGKDGKNRLEIFRFNPGAQKVVFPPAHPYTKVLGAKVVESQISKIIKTSKRVENIQEVLKKPIKEQYKTILNHTSGARVDIHLLVNTNAEDYKDVLNAAKAFARTGKTAKLLPEINIKDKEARDIIFKGLKSKSSNPDLLIGNEYVDVKRPSAIKNITGNANSASKQGATALISDIRLDKNLSNEILNERAKDIFKNKNYTSDKLYFYRDGKIVIKNRTGDK
;
A
#
# COMPACT_ATOMS: atom_id res chain seq x y z
N MET A 1 23.81 3.04 12.03
CA MET A 1 23.78 4.17 12.96
C MET A 1 25.09 4.95 12.86
N TYR A 2 25.03 6.22 12.50
CA TYR A 2 26.20 7.10 12.54
C TYR A 2 26.59 7.26 14.01
N ASN A 3 27.64 6.59 14.45
CA ASN A 3 28.14 6.72 15.80
C ASN A 3 28.98 8.01 15.87
N CYS A 4 28.35 9.10 16.28
CA CYS A 4 29.03 10.38 16.53
C CYS A 4 29.90 10.34 17.80
N GLY A 5 29.84 9.24 18.57
CA GLY A 5 30.55 9.09 19.84
C GLY A 5 29.87 9.77 21.04
N CYS A 6 28.71 10.41 20.84
CA CYS A 6 27.95 11.01 21.94
C CYS A 6 27.22 9.95 22.78
N ASP A 7 26.91 10.29 24.04
CA ASP A 7 26.29 9.36 24.98
C ASP A 7 24.89 8.93 24.55
N ASP A 8 24.08 9.84 23.96
CA ASP A 8 22.76 9.52 23.39
C ASP A 8 22.84 8.44 22.29
N CYS A 9 23.90 8.45 21.44
CA CYS A 9 24.09 7.42 20.44
C CYS A 9 24.53 6.08 21.03
N LYS A 10 25.27 6.11 22.16
CA LYS A 10 25.66 4.90 22.88
C LYS A 10 24.48 4.29 23.62
N ASP A 11 23.66 5.11 24.28
CA ASP A 11 22.47 4.66 25.00
C ASP A 11 21.41 4.08 24.05
N LYS A 12 21.16 4.72 22.90
CA LYS A 12 20.29 4.19 21.85
C LYS A 12 20.82 2.88 21.28
N ALA A 13 22.13 2.73 21.06
CA ALA A 13 22.73 1.49 20.60
C ALA A 13 22.58 0.35 21.64
N THR A 14 22.67 0.66 22.94
CA THR A 14 22.51 -0.30 24.03
C THR A 14 21.05 -0.73 24.17
N LEU A 15 20.10 0.19 24.10
CA LEU A 15 18.66 -0.09 24.12
C LEU A 15 18.23 -0.92 22.90
N LEU A 16 18.76 -0.63 21.72
CA LEU A 16 18.55 -1.40 20.49
C LEU A 16 19.03 -2.85 20.67
N ASN A 17 20.23 -3.07 21.22
CA ASN A 17 20.76 -4.42 21.44
C ASN A 17 19.92 -5.25 22.42
N LEU A 18 19.28 -4.63 23.41
CA LEU A 18 18.43 -5.32 24.39
C LEU A 18 17.07 -5.71 23.79
N SER A 19 16.42 -4.82 23.05
CA SER A 19 15.13 -5.11 22.39
C SER A 19 15.29 -6.12 21.23
N ILE A 20 16.32 -5.98 20.43
CA ILE A 20 16.63 -6.91 19.32
C ILE A 20 16.87 -8.33 19.85
N SER A 21 17.43 -8.53 21.07
CA SER A 21 17.72 -9.87 21.58
C SER A 21 16.47 -10.72 21.80
N ASP A 22 15.35 -10.12 22.20
CA ASP A 22 14.09 -10.84 22.43
C ASP A 22 13.29 -11.02 21.15
N ASP A 23 13.29 -10.03 20.26
CA ASP A 23 12.69 -10.12 18.92
C ASP A 23 13.39 -11.17 18.06
N PHE A 24 14.72 -11.29 18.18
CA PHE A 24 15.48 -12.36 17.51
C PHE A 24 15.09 -13.75 18.02
N LYS A 25 14.82 -13.92 19.32
CA LYS A 25 14.39 -15.21 19.87
C LYS A 25 13.01 -15.59 19.31
N GLN A 26 12.08 -14.63 19.26
CA GLN A 26 10.74 -14.86 18.71
C GLN A 26 10.81 -15.23 17.23
N LEU A 27 11.62 -14.53 16.44
CA LEU A 27 11.82 -14.83 15.04
C LEU A 27 12.46 -16.20 14.81
N LEU A 28 13.49 -16.57 15.58
CA LEU A 28 14.09 -17.91 15.52
C LEU A 28 13.08 -19.03 15.87
N ASN A 29 12.20 -18.80 16.83
CA ASN A 29 11.13 -19.73 17.17
C ASN A 29 10.07 -19.82 16.05
N ALA A 30 9.71 -18.70 15.43
CA ALA A 30 8.83 -18.68 14.26
C ALA A 30 9.44 -19.45 13.07
N GLY A 31 10.75 -19.30 12.81
CA GLY A 31 11.49 -20.07 11.81
C GLY A 31 11.47 -21.58 12.09
N LYS A 32 11.72 -21.99 13.33
CA LYS A 32 11.62 -23.40 13.74
C LYS A 32 10.22 -23.97 13.51
N SER A 33 9.18 -23.22 13.89
CA SER A 33 7.78 -23.61 13.69
C SER A 33 7.44 -23.75 12.22
N ALA A 34 7.92 -22.82 11.38
CA ALA A 34 7.73 -22.85 9.93
C ALA A 34 8.41 -24.07 9.29
N PHE A 35 9.65 -24.38 9.64
CA PHE A 35 10.36 -25.55 9.11
C PHE A 35 9.77 -26.87 9.59
N LYS A 36 9.30 -26.94 10.85
CA LYS A 36 8.56 -28.09 11.32
C LYS A 36 7.29 -28.32 10.49
N ARG A 37 6.53 -27.26 10.25
CA ARG A 37 5.32 -27.32 9.42
C ARG A 37 5.61 -27.69 7.97
N LEU A 38 6.70 -27.17 7.40
CA LEU A 38 7.17 -27.54 6.08
C LEU A 38 7.44 -29.05 5.96
N HIS A 39 8.07 -29.64 6.96
CA HIS A 39 8.30 -31.08 7.02
C HIS A 39 6.97 -31.86 7.14
N GLU A 40 6.03 -31.42 7.97
CA GLU A 40 4.70 -32.05 8.11
C GLU A 40 3.92 -32.08 6.78
N ILE A 41 4.02 -31.00 5.98
CA ILE A 41 3.40 -30.89 4.65
C ILE A 41 4.15 -31.74 3.63
N GLY A 42 5.47 -31.89 3.77
CA GLY A 42 6.35 -32.64 2.87
C GLY A 42 6.69 -31.94 1.55
N ASN A 43 6.18 -30.75 1.30
CA ASN A 43 6.51 -29.93 0.13
C ASN A 43 6.28 -28.44 0.43
N TYR A 44 6.69 -27.54 -0.51
CA TYR A 44 6.48 -26.11 -0.43
C TYR A 44 5.97 -25.53 -1.74
N LYS A 45 4.98 -24.67 -1.66
CA LYS A 45 4.49 -23.84 -2.77
C LYS A 45 4.39 -22.38 -2.30
N PRO A 46 4.69 -21.37 -3.15
CA PRO A 46 4.55 -19.97 -2.79
C PRO A 46 3.16 -19.58 -2.24
N GLN A 47 2.10 -20.29 -2.68
CA GLN A 47 0.73 -20.09 -2.23
C GLN A 47 0.53 -20.42 -0.74
N ASP A 48 1.35 -21.30 -0.18
CA ASP A 48 1.27 -21.73 1.22
C ASP A 48 1.54 -20.58 2.20
N LEU A 49 2.28 -19.54 1.76
CA LEU A 49 2.47 -18.32 2.56
C LEU A 49 1.15 -17.62 2.94
N LYS A 50 0.11 -17.80 2.14
CA LYS A 50 -1.21 -17.21 2.42
C LYS A 50 -2.08 -18.10 3.32
N THR A 51 -1.88 -19.41 3.30
CA THR A 51 -2.76 -20.39 3.95
C THR A 51 -2.20 -20.91 5.26
N GLU A 52 -0.87 -21.02 5.40
CA GLU A 52 -0.21 -21.54 6.58
C GLU A 52 0.07 -20.42 7.59
N LYS A 53 -0.59 -20.48 8.75
CA LYS A 53 -0.45 -19.45 9.78
C LYS A 53 0.99 -19.29 10.26
N VAL A 54 1.72 -20.36 10.44
CA VAL A 54 3.13 -20.31 10.91
C VAL A 54 4.06 -19.62 9.90
N TYR A 55 3.73 -19.65 8.61
CA TYR A 55 4.47 -18.90 7.58
C TYR A 55 4.11 -17.41 7.64
N GLN A 56 2.84 -17.10 7.87
CA GLN A 56 2.41 -15.72 8.10
C GLN A 56 3.05 -15.14 9.37
N ASP A 57 3.10 -15.92 10.45
CA ASP A 57 3.76 -15.51 11.70
C ASP A 57 5.25 -15.22 11.47
N LEU A 58 5.96 -16.04 10.66
CA LEU A 58 7.35 -15.79 10.30
C LEU A 58 7.52 -14.51 9.46
N ILE A 59 6.60 -14.21 8.54
CA ILE A 59 6.57 -12.95 7.79
C ILE A 59 6.41 -11.77 8.74
N HIS A 60 5.43 -11.84 9.65
CA HIS A 60 5.15 -10.76 10.61
C HIS A 60 6.31 -10.53 11.56
N GLN A 61 6.89 -11.58 12.15
CA GLN A 61 8.06 -11.44 13.04
C GLN A 61 9.26 -10.83 12.30
N THR A 62 9.47 -11.19 11.03
CA THR A 62 10.52 -10.58 10.19
C THR A 62 10.23 -9.10 9.94
N TYR A 63 8.99 -8.77 9.63
CA TYR A 63 8.54 -7.38 9.41
C TYR A 63 8.69 -6.53 10.68
N ASP A 64 8.30 -7.05 11.85
CA ASP A 64 8.33 -6.30 13.10
C ASP A 64 9.76 -5.84 13.45
N VAL A 65 10.77 -6.68 13.18
CA VAL A 65 12.19 -6.30 13.32
C VAL A 65 12.54 -5.11 12.41
N PHE A 66 12.12 -5.12 11.16
CA PHE A 66 12.40 -4.02 10.22
C PHE A 66 11.55 -2.79 10.50
N ASN A 67 10.31 -2.97 10.91
CA ASN A 67 9.40 -1.88 11.24
C ASN A 67 9.92 -1.03 12.39
N PHE A 68 10.59 -1.64 13.37
CA PHE A 68 11.26 -0.91 14.44
C PHE A 68 12.27 0.10 13.89
N ALA A 69 13.10 -0.29 12.91
CA ALA A 69 14.06 0.60 12.25
C ALA A 69 13.39 1.77 11.52
N ILE A 70 12.16 1.59 11.04
CA ILE A 70 11.40 2.63 10.33
C ILE A 70 10.75 3.60 11.32
N THR A 71 10.12 3.07 12.38
CA THR A 71 9.35 3.86 13.34
C THR A 71 10.19 4.73 14.25
N ASP A 72 11.47 4.42 14.43
CA ASP A 72 12.44 5.22 15.21
C ASP A 72 12.82 6.55 14.51
N ASN A 73 12.40 6.76 13.28
CA ASN A 73 12.70 7.98 12.52
C ASN A 73 11.46 8.87 12.37
N ASP A 74 11.63 10.18 12.56
CA ASP A 74 10.60 11.15 12.20
C ASP A 74 10.56 11.34 10.69
N MET A 75 9.37 11.22 10.10
CA MET A 75 9.17 11.38 8.68
C MET A 75 7.67 11.53 8.34
N PRO A 76 7.32 12.11 7.18
CA PRO A 76 5.93 12.18 6.72
C PRO A 76 5.25 10.81 6.66
N ASN A 77 3.97 10.74 7.02
CA ASN A 77 3.20 9.49 7.05
C ASN A 77 3.21 8.74 5.70
N GLU A 78 3.22 9.47 4.58
CA GLU A 78 3.31 8.86 3.25
C GLU A 78 4.63 8.07 3.08
N MET A 79 5.76 8.68 3.47
CA MET A 79 7.07 8.02 3.44
C MET A 79 7.06 6.79 4.36
N ARG A 80 6.67 6.97 5.62
CA ARG A 80 6.58 5.88 6.61
C ARG A 80 5.78 4.68 6.08
N THR A 81 4.58 4.95 5.56
CA THR A 81 3.69 3.91 5.02
C THR A 81 4.28 3.19 3.80
N ALA A 82 5.04 3.91 2.96
CA ALA A 82 5.72 3.30 1.83
C ALA A 82 6.86 2.37 2.28
N LEU A 83 7.72 2.84 3.21
CA LEU A 83 8.81 2.05 3.78
C LEU A 83 8.30 0.80 4.52
N GLN A 84 7.24 0.93 5.31
CA GLN A 84 6.59 -0.20 5.99
C GLN A 84 6.06 -1.24 5.01
N SER A 85 5.49 -0.79 3.89
CA SER A 85 5.01 -1.68 2.84
C SER A 85 6.13 -2.44 2.15
N ASP A 86 7.24 -1.78 1.89
CA ASP A 86 8.44 -2.39 1.33
C ASP A 86 9.07 -3.41 2.29
N ALA A 87 9.18 -3.06 3.59
CA ALA A 87 9.66 -3.96 4.62
C ALA A 87 8.79 -5.23 4.78
N PHE A 88 7.47 -5.09 4.68
CA PHE A 88 6.56 -6.23 4.73
C PHE A 88 6.69 -7.12 3.48
N LEU A 89 6.85 -6.52 2.30
CA LEU A 89 7.14 -7.24 1.06
C LEU A 89 8.47 -8.00 1.16
N PHE A 90 9.50 -7.34 1.66
CA PHE A 90 10.82 -7.95 1.85
C PHE A 90 10.76 -9.12 2.84
N GLY A 91 10.04 -8.99 3.95
CA GLY A 91 9.78 -10.07 4.92
C GLY A 91 9.11 -11.29 4.26
N GLY A 92 8.12 -11.06 3.39
CA GLY A 92 7.48 -12.12 2.61
C GLY A 92 8.42 -12.83 1.65
N LEU A 93 9.24 -12.08 0.91
CA LEU A 93 10.23 -12.64 -0.03
C LEU A 93 11.35 -13.39 0.70
N LYS A 94 11.81 -12.88 1.84
CA LYS A 94 12.80 -13.57 2.69
C LYS A 94 12.25 -14.89 3.23
N THR A 95 11.00 -14.88 3.73
CA THR A 95 10.32 -16.10 4.21
C THR A 95 10.18 -17.12 3.08
N HIS A 96 9.79 -16.66 1.87
CA HIS A 96 9.74 -17.52 0.69
C HIS A 96 11.11 -18.14 0.39
N ALA A 97 12.16 -17.33 0.37
CA ALA A 97 13.51 -17.81 0.03
C ALA A 97 13.98 -18.91 0.99
N GLN A 98 13.83 -18.71 2.31
CA GLN A 98 14.26 -19.71 3.29
C GLN A 98 13.41 -20.99 3.25
N LEU A 99 12.09 -20.91 3.04
CA LEU A 99 11.22 -22.09 2.91
C LEU A 99 11.49 -22.84 1.60
N PHE A 100 11.74 -22.12 0.51
CA PHE A 100 12.13 -22.72 -0.78
C PHE A 100 13.47 -23.45 -0.67
N GLU A 101 14.47 -22.89 0.02
CA GLU A 101 15.74 -23.53 0.26
C GLU A 101 15.57 -24.75 1.18
N ALA A 102 14.85 -24.63 2.27
CA ALA A 102 14.56 -25.72 3.19
C ALA A 102 13.79 -26.87 2.51
N SER A 103 12.89 -26.57 1.58
CA SER A 103 12.13 -27.59 0.86
C SER A 103 12.99 -28.52 0.02
N LYS A 104 14.15 -28.06 -0.45
CA LYS A 104 15.10 -28.90 -1.21
C LYS A 104 15.81 -29.95 -0.35
N LEU A 105 15.78 -29.80 0.96
CA LEU A 105 16.38 -30.72 1.91
C LEU A 105 15.46 -31.86 2.30
N LEU A 106 14.15 -31.75 2.03
CA LEU A 106 13.09 -32.66 2.53
C LEU A 106 13.27 -34.10 2.07
N LEU A 107 13.70 -34.32 0.82
CA LEU A 107 13.70 -35.63 0.20
C LEU A 107 15.09 -36.27 0.20
N ASP A 108 15.14 -37.58 0.31
CA ASP A 108 16.34 -38.38 0.09
C ASP A 108 16.57 -38.63 -1.43
N GLU A 109 17.63 -39.35 -1.77
CA GLU A 109 17.99 -39.68 -3.16
C GLU A 109 16.95 -40.53 -3.89
N ASN A 110 16.08 -41.20 -3.12
CA ASN A 110 15.00 -42.05 -3.65
C ASN A 110 13.67 -41.29 -3.75
N GLY A 111 13.65 -40.00 -3.36
CA GLY A 111 12.43 -39.16 -3.36
C GLY A 111 11.53 -39.38 -2.14
N ASN A 112 11.97 -40.07 -1.10
CA ASN A 112 11.22 -40.25 0.13
C ASN A 112 11.48 -39.09 1.10
N LEU A 113 10.46 -38.71 1.88
CA LEU A 113 10.56 -37.70 2.91
C LEU A 113 11.51 -38.19 4.02
N LYS A 114 12.59 -37.44 4.25
CA LYS A 114 13.54 -37.71 5.36
C LYS A 114 12.87 -37.54 6.71
N PRO A 115 13.15 -38.38 7.71
CA PRO A 115 12.70 -38.16 9.07
C PRO A 115 13.16 -36.81 9.64
N PHE A 116 12.31 -36.14 10.41
CA PHE A 116 12.57 -34.80 10.93
C PHE A 116 13.88 -34.70 11.73
N ASN A 117 14.21 -35.72 12.51
CA ASN A 117 15.45 -35.77 13.30
C ASN A 117 16.73 -35.75 12.42
N GLN A 118 16.68 -36.22 11.20
CA GLN A 118 17.79 -36.11 10.23
C GLN A 118 17.92 -34.69 9.65
N LEU A 119 16.82 -33.94 9.56
CA LEU A 119 16.78 -32.59 9.01
C LEU A 119 16.96 -31.51 10.08
N SER A 120 16.84 -31.83 11.35
CA SER A 120 16.81 -30.82 12.42
C SER A 120 18.07 -29.95 12.44
N ASN A 121 19.26 -30.53 12.22
CA ASN A 121 20.51 -29.81 12.21
C ASN A 121 20.64 -28.87 10.98
N GLU A 122 20.22 -29.33 9.79
CA GLU A 122 20.20 -28.51 8.59
C GLU A 122 19.19 -27.38 8.70
N PHE A 123 18.03 -27.65 9.24
CA PHE A 123 16.99 -26.63 9.47
C PHE A 123 17.44 -25.60 10.52
N ASP A 124 18.08 -26.02 11.60
CA ASP A 124 18.63 -25.08 12.60
C ASP A 124 19.74 -24.21 12.00
N LYS A 125 20.64 -24.77 11.18
CA LYS A 125 21.68 -24.00 10.46
C LYS A 125 21.05 -22.99 9.52
N LEU A 126 20.05 -23.41 8.73
CA LEU A 126 19.36 -22.55 7.78
C LEU A 126 18.59 -21.43 8.51
N ASN A 127 17.91 -21.75 9.59
CA ASN A 127 17.21 -20.80 10.44
C ASN A 127 18.19 -19.74 11.02
N LEU A 128 19.34 -20.16 11.54
CA LEU A 128 20.37 -19.24 12.02
C LEU A 128 20.94 -18.38 10.87
N THR A 129 21.14 -18.96 9.70
CA THR A 129 21.65 -18.22 8.54
C THR A 129 20.70 -17.09 8.14
N TYR A 130 19.41 -17.39 7.94
CA TYR A 130 18.43 -16.39 7.51
C TYR A 130 18.00 -15.44 8.64
N ASN A 131 17.69 -15.99 9.82
CA ASN A 131 17.01 -15.26 10.87
C ASN A 131 17.93 -14.76 11.99
N LYS A 132 19.26 -14.93 11.81
CA LYS A 132 20.29 -14.28 12.61
C LYS A 132 21.31 -13.59 11.71
N ASN A 133 22.14 -14.35 10.98
CA ASN A 133 23.31 -13.79 10.29
C ASN A 133 22.95 -12.81 9.17
N TYR A 134 21.98 -13.17 8.32
CA TYR A 134 21.50 -12.25 7.27
C TYR A 134 20.67 -11.12 7.88
N LEU A 135 19.82 -11.45 8.85
CA LEU A 135 18.93 -10.46 9.48
C LEU A 135 19.71 -9.33 10.16
N GLU A 136 20.85 -9.59 10.81
CA GLU A 136 21.70 -8.55 11.41
C GLU A 136 22.13 -7.52 10.37
N ALA A 137 22.64 -7.97 9.23
CA ALA A 137 23.09 -7.07 8.15
C ALA A 137 21.91 -6.33 7.49
N GLU A 138 20.76 -7.01 7.30
CA GLU A 138 19.54 -6.45 6.74
C GLU A 138 18.92 -5.42 7.68
N TYR A 139 18.96 -5.66 9.01
CA TYR A 139 18.48 -4.71 10.01
C TYR A 139 19.33 -3.44 10.05
N GLU A 140 20.68 -3.58 10.11
CA GLU A 140 21.58 -2.43 10.04
C GLU A 140 21.34 -1.61 8.75
N PHE A 141 21.09 -2.30 7.65
CA PHE A 141 20.76 -1.67 6.38
C PHE A 141 19.42 -0.94 6.44
N ALA A 142 18.39 -1.57 7.02
CA ALA A 142 17.08 -0.96 7.19
C ALA A 142 17.13 0.32 8.05
N VAL A 143 17.94 0.33 9.12
CA VAL A 143 18.18 1.52 9.93
C VAL A 143 18.79 2.64 9.08
N GLY A 144 19.87 2.36 8.35
CA GLY A 144 20.52 3.36 7.49
C GLY A 144 19.61 3.87 6.37
N SER A 145 18.92 2.97 5.66
CA SER A 145 17.98 3.33 4.60
C SER A 145 16.82 4.17 5.11
N SER A 146 16.24 3.81 6.27
CA SER A 146 15.12 4.56 6.86
C SER A 146 15.54 5.96 7.30
N GLN A 147 16.71 6.12 7.91
CA GLN A 147 17.29 7.42 8.25
C GLN A 147 17.51 8.28 7.02
N MET A 148 18.08 7.69 5.97
CA MET A 148 18.34 8.42 4.73
C MET A 148 17.04 8.78 3.98
N ALA A 149 16.04 7.90 3.99
CA ALA A 149 14.72 8.20 3.43
C ALA A 149 13.98 9.31 4.20
N ALA A 150 14.07 9.31 5.54
CA ALA A 150 13.55 10.40 6.37
C ALA A 150 14.23 11.73 6.02
N GLY A 151 15.57 11.76 6.02
CA GLY A 151 16.34 12.94 5.63
C GLY A 151 16.00 13.45 4.23
N TRP A 152 15.83 12.53 3.25
CA TRP A 152 15.44 12.90 1.87
C TRP A 152 14.10 13.62 1.81
N SER A 153 13.12 13.21 2.65
CA SER A 153 11.79 13.84 2.70
C SER A 153 11.78 15.27 3.28
N GLU A 154 12.84 15.64 4.00
CA GLU A 154 13.00 16.94 4.64
C GLU A 154 13.90 17.90 3.85
N LEU A 155 14.53 17.44 2.77
CA LEU A 155 15.48 18.23 2.00
C LEU A 155 14.85 19.53 1.46
N GLY A 156 15.54 20.63 1.70
CA GLY A 156 15.16 21.95 1.24
C GLY A 156 15.37 22.19 -0.27
N SER A 157 15.23 23.44 -0.69
CA SER A 157 15.46 23.87 -2.07
C SER A 157 16.95 23.83 -2.43
N SER A 158 17.29 23.31 -3.61
CA SER A 158 18.65 23.30 -4.18
C SER A 158 19.20 24.71 -4.49
N GLU A 159 18.38 25.74 -4.45
CA GLU A 159 18.86 27.12 -4.57
C GLU A 159 19.81 27.51 -3.44
N ARG A 160 19.56 26.98 -2.23
CA ARG A 160 20.29 27.34 -1.01
C ARG A 160 21.21 26.22 -0.52
N TYR A 161 20.87 24.96 -0.76
CA TYR A 161 21.55 23.81 -0.22
C TYR A 161 21.99 22.83 -1.30
N PHE A 162 23.17 22.24 -1.08
CA PHE A 162 23.64 21.05 -1.80
C PHE A 162 23.66 19.85 -0.86
N LEU A 163 23.71 18.65 -1.41
CA LEU A 163 23.97 17.45 -0.65
C LEU A 163 25.46 17.15 -0.63
N GLN A 164 25.93 16.68 0.51
CA GLN A 164 27.30 16.23 0.67
C GLN A 164 27.35 14.82 1.22
N TYR A 165 28.08 13.91 0.51
CA TYR A 165 28.35 12.57 0.97
C TYR A 165 29.36 12.56 2.11
N ARG A 166 29.05 11.89 3.20
CA ARG A 166 29.90 11.79 4.40
C ARG A 166 30.13 10.35 4.79
N THR A 167 31.37 10.01 5.07
CA THR A 167 31.76 8.72 5.65
C THR A 167 31.96 8.86 7.17
N SER A 168 31.91 7.75 7.90
CA SER A 168 32.14 7.72 9.36
C SER A 168 33.59 8.03 9.76
N LYS A 169 34.53 8.13 8.80
CA LYS A 169 35.95 8.47 9.01
C LYS A 169 36.70 7.56 9.98
N ASP A 170 36.26 6.34 10.20
CA ASP A 170 36.96 5.33 10.98
C ASP A 170 37.62 4.27 10.07
N ASN A 171 38.44 3.41 10.67
CA ASN A 171 39.18 2.36 9.97
C ASN A 171 38.34 1.21 9.39
N ARG A 172 37.01 1.27 9.54
CA ARG A 172 36.05 0.31 8.97
C ARG A 172 35.34 0.82 7.72
N VAL A 173 35.65 2.04 7.29
CA VAL A 173 35.17 2.57 6.01
C VAL A 173 35.97 1.89 4.88
N ARG A 174 35.28 1.36 3.88
CA ARG A 174 35.93 0.79 2.69
C ARG A 174 36.62 1.89 1.90
N ASP A 175 37.79 1.60 1.31
CA ASP A 175 38.58 2.59 0.58
C ASP A 175 37.75 3.26 -0.55
N GLU A 176 36.97 2.46 -1.27
CA GLU A 176 36.09 2.95 -2.35
C GLU A 176 35.01 3.90 -1.82
N HIS A 177 34.49 3.65 -0.62
CA HIS A 177 33.54 4.55 0.04
C HIS A 177 34.25 5.80 0.58
N ALA A 178 35.49 5.66 1.04
CA ALA A 178 36.26 6.82 1.50
C ALA A 178 36.51 7.81 0.35
N ALA A 179 36.66 7.35 -0.87
CA ALA A 179 36.77 8.18 -2.08
C ALA A 179 35.55 9.07 -2.35
N LEU A 180 34.36 8.66 -1.85
CA LEU A 180 33.12 9.47 -1.98
C LEU A 180 33.00 10.56 -0.92
N ASN A 181 33.88 10.56 0.11
CA ASN A 181 33.76 11.53 1.20
C ASN A 181 33.91 12.96 0.70
N ASN A 182 33.01 13.84 1.12
CA ASN A 182 32.91 15.23 0.72
C ASN A 182 32.46 15.45 -0.75
N THR A 183 32.00 14.44 -1.48
CA THR A 183 31.30 14.67 -2.75
C THR A 183 30.13 15.58 -2.48
N THR A 184 30.14 16.78 -3.10
CA THR A 184 29.15 17.85 -2.89
C THR A 184 28.50 18.19 -4.21
N LEU A 185 27.20 17.92 -4.35
CA LEU A 185 26.45 18.07 -5.59
C LEU A 185 25.04 18.59 -5.32
N PRO A 186 24.38 19.25 -6.28
CA PRO A 186 22.95 19.59 -6.18
C PRO A 186 22.11 18.33 -5.93
N LYS A 187 20.95 18.48 -5.28
CA LYS A 187 20.02 17.37 -5.00
C LYS A 187 19.53 16.66 -6.28
N GLU A 188 19.43 17.40 -7.36
CA GLU A 188 18.94 16.94 -8.68
C GLU A 188 20.05 16.26 -9.50
N ASP A 189 21.29 16.21 -9.00
CA ASP A 189 22.37 15.54 -9.71
C ASP A 189 22.12 14.03 -9.80
N PRO A 190 22.30 13.40 -10.99
CA PRO A 190 22.09 11.97 -11.20
C PRO A 190 22.90 11.06 -10.29
N PHE A 191 23.98 11.56 -9.70
CA PHE A 191 24.76 10.84 -8.69
C PHE A 191 23.87 10.32 -7.57
N TRP A 192 22.92 11.14 -7.09
CA TRP A 192 22.05 10.80 -5.97
C TRP A 192 20.99 9.78 -6.29
N ASP A 193 20.65 9.57 -7.55
CA ASP A 193 19.69 8.53 -7.96
C ASP A 193 20.21 7.12 -7.66
N SER A 194 21.54 6.93 -7.79
CA SER A 194 22.19 5.62 -7.66
C SER A 194 23.10 5.49 -6.43
N TYR A 195 23.66 6.59 -5.94
CA TYR A 195 24.71 6.53 -4.91
C TYR A 195 24.35 7.27 -3.63
N TYR A 196 23.10 7.61 -3.44
CA TYR A 196 22.60 8.08 -2.15
C TYR A 196 22.67 6.96 -1.11
N PRO A 197 23.30 7.16 0.08
CA PRO A 197 23.54 6.08 1.03
C PRO A 197 22.27 5.38 1.52
N PRO A 198 22.38 4.11 2.01
CA PRO A 198 23.58 3.27 2.14
C PRO A 198 23.93 2.49 0.87
N ASN A 199 25.20 2.42 0.51
CA ASN A 199 25.69 1.77 -0.72
C ASN A 199 26.32 0.38 -0.46
N GLY A 200 25.78 -0.38 0.46
CA GLY A 200 26.22 -1.73 0.78
C GLY A 200 25.78 -2.19 2.16
N TRP A 201 25.85 -3.50 2.40
CA TRP A 201 25.63 -4.04 3.73
C TRP A 201 26.60 -3.42 4.74
N ARG A 202 26.08 -3.04 5.93
CA ARG A 202 26.85 -2.39 7.01
C ARG A 202 27.49 -1.05 6.60
N CYS A 203 26.99 -0.40 5.56
CA CYS A 203 27.39 0.93 5.17
C CYS A 203 26.90 1.94 6.21
N ARG A 204 27.82 2.81 6.70
CA ARG A 204 27.54 3.86 7.68
C ARG A 204 27.73 5.26 7.11
N CYS A 205 27.79 5.36 5.79
CA CYS A 205 27.83 6.62 5.09
C CYS A 205 26.45 7.30 5.14
N ILE A 206 26.46 8.62 5.11
CA ILE A 206 25.26 9.46 5.08
C ILE A 206 25.39 10.56 4.02
N ALA A 207 24.29 11.15 3.63
CA ALA A 207 24.26 12.40 2.89
C ALA A 207 23.59 13.47 3.76
N ILE A 208 24.17 14.67 3.79
CA ILE A 208 23.68 15.78 4.58
C ILE A 208 23.53 17.03 3.72
N GLU A 209 22.62 17.92 4.08
CA GLU A 209 22.55 19.25 3.47
C GLU A 209 23.71 20.11 3.95
N VAL A 210 24.30 20.84 3.02
CA VAL A 210 25.33 21.85 3.26
C VAL A 210 24.98 23.13 2.51
N LEU A 211 25.36 24.29 3.05
CA LEU A 211 25.19 25.55 2.34
C LEU A 211 25.97 25.53 1.02
N LYS A 212 25.35 25.98 -0.05
CA LYS A 212 25.84 25.95 -1.43
C LYS A 212 27.27 26.46 -1.58
N ASP A 213 27.59 27.60 -0.94
CA ASP A 213 28.87 28.26 -1.10
C ASP A 213 29.90 27.87 -0.03
N LYS A 214 29.57 26.91 0.86
CA LYS A 214 30.45 26.51 1.95
C LYS A 214 31.51 25.51 1.56
N TYR A 215 31.22 24.67 0.56
CA TYR A 215 32.10 23.61 0.08
C TYR A 215 32.25 23.68 -1.44
N PRO A 216 33.41 23.32 -1.99
CA PRO A 216 33.60 23.25 -3.43
C PRO A 216 32.63 22.22 -4.04
N ILE A 217 32.02 22.59 -5.15
CA ILE A 217 31.18 21.67 -5.92
C ILE A 217 32.06 20.60 -6.56
N SER A 218 31.60 19.35 -6.50
CA SER A 218 32.29 18.22 -7.11
C SER A 218 31.95 18.11 -8.60
N ASP A 219 32.84 17.47 -9.34
CA ASP A 219 32.58 17.08 -10.74
C ASP A 219 31.61 15.88 -10.74
N SER A 220 30.46 16.04 -11.39
CA SER A 220 29.41 15.01 -11.39
C SER A 220 29.87 13.70 -12.06
N GLU A 221 30.53 13.77 -13.21
CA GLU A 221 30.96 12.57 -13.94
C GLU A 221 32.03 11.79 -13.15
N LYS A 222 32.99 12.49 -12.52
CA LYS A 222 34.00 11.85 -11.66
C LYS A 222 33.36 11.24 -10.44
N SER A 223 32.37 11.91 -9.84
CA SER A 223 31.62 11.41 -8.69
C SER A 223 30.83 10.14 -9.03
N ILE A 224 30.17 10.12 -10.19
CA ILE A 224 29.46 8.94 -10.70
C ILE A 224 30.42 7.77 -10.90
N LYS A 225 31.60 7.99 -11.52
CA LYS A 225 32.62 6.93 -11.67
C LYS A 225 33.12 6.40 -10.34
N ALA A 226 33.31 7.28 -9.35
CA ALA A 226 33.70 6.87 -8.00
C ALA A 226 32.57 6.07 -7.31
N GLY A 227 31.32 6.49 -7.46
CA GLY A 227 30.14 5.76 -7.00
C GLY A 227 29.99 4.38 -7.63
N GLU A 228 30.29 4.28 -8.93
CA GLU A 228 30.31 3.00 -9.63
C GLU A 228 31.40 2.07 -9.07
N ALA A 229 32.60 2.56 -8.85
CA ALA A 229 33.68 1.80 -8.21
C ALA A 229 33.27 1.34 -6.80
N ALA A 230 32.69 2.23 -5.98
CA ALA A 230 32.23 1.93 -4.62
C ALA A 230 31.11 0.88 -4.56
N THR A 231 30.40 0.67 -5.67
CA THR A 231 29.32 -0.31 -5.79
C THR A 231 29.63 -1.39 -6.83
N THR A 232 30.90 -1.74 -6.96
CA THR A 232 31.36 -2.83 -7.84
C THR A 232 32.18 -3.85 -7.05
N GLN A 233 31.67 -5.07 -6.99
CA GLN A 233 32.35 -6.24 -6.45
C GLN A 233 32.01 -7.45 -7.32
N ILE A 234 32.95 -7.81 -8.22
CA ILE A 234 32.73 -8.91 -9.15
C ILE A 234 32.95 -10.23 -8.42
N GLY A 235 31.89 -11.06 -8.41
CA GLY A 235 31.97 -12.41 -7.87
C GLY A 235 32.68 -13.39 -8.82
N LYS A 236 32.92 -14.62 -8.36
CA LYS A 236 33.52 -15.71 -9.17
C LYS A 236 32.68 -16.05 -10.42
N ASP A 237 31.40 -15.75 -10.37
CA ASP A 237 30.41 -15.92 -11.46
C ASP A 237 30.37 -14.75 -12.46
N GLY A 238 31.29 -13.78 -12.33
CA GLY A 238 31.38 -12.60 -13.18
C GLY A 238 30.31 -11.53 -12.91
N LYS A 239 29.41 -11.71 -11.92
CA LYS A 239 28.35 -10.76 -11.60
C LYS A 239 28.81 -9.77 -10.55
N ASN A 240 28.37 -8.51 -10.71
CA ASN A 240 28.54 -7.50 -9.69
C ASN A 240 27.56 -7.73 -8.53
N ARG A 241 28.08 -8.01 -7.33
CA ARG A 241 27.29 -8.29 -6.13
C ARG A 241 26.77 -7.03 -5.43
N LEU A 242 27.42 -5.88 -5.67
CA LEU A 242 27.06 -4.61 -5.03
C LEU A 242 26.17 -3.73 -5.90
N GLU A 243 25.92 -4.11 -7.15
CA GLU A 243 25.06 -3.35 -8.07
C GLU A 243 23.65 -3.13 -7.51
N ILE A 244 23.14 -4.05 -6.71
CA ILE A 244 21.80 -3.95 -6.08
C ILE A 244 21.67 -2.72 -5.18
N PHE A 245 22.78 -2.16 -4.68
CA PHE A 245 22.79 -0.97 -3.82
C PHE A 245 22.83 0.35 -4.59
N ARG A 246 22.70 0.33 -5.92
CA ARG A 246 22.58 1.50 -6.77
C ARG A 246 21.13 1.96 -6.82
N PHE A 247 20.65 2.55 -5.74
CA PHE A 247 19.31 3.12 -5.63
C PHE A 247 19.28 4.20 -4.54
N ASN A 248 18.23 5.03 -4.57
CA ASN A 248 17.98 6.05 -3.57
C ASN A 248 16.76 5.67 -2.73
N PRO A 249 16.91 5.32 -1.43
CA PRO A 249 15.80 4.88 -0.59
C PRO A 249 14.73 5.96 -0.40
N GLY A 250 15.13 7.23 -0.36
CA GLY A 250 14.20 8.34 -0.18
C GLY A 250 13.41 8.66 -1.46
N ALA A 251 14.09 8.76 -2.60
CA ALA A 251 13.44 9.03 -3.88
C ALA A 251 12.51 7.90 -4.31
N GLN A 252 12.93 6.65 -4.10
CA GLN A 252 12.14 5.46 -4.46
C GLN A 252 11.15 5.02 -3.37
N LYS A 253 11.24 5.61 -2.16
CA LYS A 253 10.40 5.27 -1.00
C LYS A 253 10.45 3.78 -0.65
N VAL A 254 11.64 3.19 -0.65
CA VAL A 254 11.92 1.79 -0.32
C VAL A 254 13.02 1.68 0.73
N VAL A 255 12.97 0.63 1.55
CA VAL A 255 14.00 0.33 2.55
C VAL A 255 15.09 -0.54 1.95
N PHE A 256 14.70 -1.57 1.20
CA PHE A 256 15.60 -2.59 0.68
C PHE A 256 15.89 -2.43 -0.81
N PRO A 257 17.04 -2.94 -1.27
CA PRO A 257 17.38 -2.91 -2.68
C PRO A 257 16.29 -3.58 -3.55
N PRO A 258 15.72 -2.89 -4.55
CA PRO A 258 14.67 -3.48 -5.39
C PRO A 258 15.09 -4.74 -6.14
N ALA A 259 16.38 -4.86 -6.45
CA ALA A 259 16.95 -6.01 -7.15
C ALA A 259 17.55 -7.07 -6.21
N HIS A 260 17.11 -7.12 -4.92
CA HIS A 260 17.63 -8.07 -3.94
C HIS A 260 17.50 -9.53 -4.42
N PRO A 261 18.44 -10.44 -4.11
CA PRO A 261 18.40 -11.85 -4.55
C PRO A 261 17.10 -12.59 -4.21
N TYR A 262 16.39 -12.22 -3.16
CA TYR A 262 15.09 -12.83 -2.81
C TYR A 262 14.03 -12.61 -3.90
N THR A 263 14.09 -11.53 -4.68
CA THR A 263 13.17 -11.28 -5.81
C THR A 263 13.42 -12.22 -6.99
N LYS A 264 14.57 -12.91 -7.02
CA LYS A 264 14.97 -13.82 -8.09
C LYS A 264 14.72 -15.29 -7.78
N VAL A 265 14.27 -15.62 -6.57
CA VAL A 265 13.92 -16.99 -6.16
C VAL A 265 12.72 -17.46 -6.99
N LEU A 266 12.74 -18.71 -7.43
CA LEU A 266 11.65 -19.28 -8.23
C LEU A 266 10.32 -19.16 -7.46
N GLY A 267 9.32 -18.51 -8.05
CA GLY A 267 8.03 -18.24 -7.40
C GLY A 267 7.91 -16.88 -6.73
N ALA A 268 8.97 -16.08 -6.64
CA ALA A 268 8.98 -14.76 -5.99
C ALA A 268 7.88 -13.82 -6.54
N LYS A 269 7.61 -13.80 -7.85
CA LYS A 269 6.53 -13.00 -8.45
C LYS A 269 5.12 -13.35 -7.91
N VAL A 270 4.90 -14.61 -7.57
CA VAL A 270 3.64 -15.05 -6.95
C VAL A 270 3.54 -14.46 -5.54
N VAL A 271 4.64 -14.51 -4.78
CA VAL A 271 4.73 -13.93 -3.44
C VAL A 271 4.52 -12.42 -3.47
N GLU A 272 5.20 -11.70 -4.37
CA GLU A 272 5.01 -10.25 -4.56
C GLU A 272 3.54 -9.89 -4.80
N SER A 273 2.88 -10.63 -5.69
CA SER A 273 1.45 -10.41 -5.97
C SER A 273 0.56 -10.66 -4.76
N GLN A 274 0.84 -11.71 -3.98
CA GLN A 274 0.07 -12.04 -2.77
C GLN A 274 0.26 -11.01 -1.67
N ILE A 275 1.50 -10.66 -1.36
CA ILE A 275 1.86 -9.67 -0.34
C ILE A 275 1.30 -8.29 -0.71
N SER A 276 1.43 -7.87 -1.97
CA SER A 276 0.85 -6.59 -2.43
C SER A 276 -0.68 -6.54 -2.26
N LYS A 277 -1.38 -7.65 -2.43
CA LYS A 277 -2.83 -7.74 -2.16
C LYS A 277 -3.13 -7.61 -0.67
N ILE A 278 -2.32 -8.21 0.20
CA ILE A 278 -2.46 -8.11 1.66
C ILE A 278 -2.27 -6.64 2.08
N ILE A 279 -1.19 -5.99 1.64
CA ILE A 279 -0.88 -4.58 1.93
C ILE A 279 -2.02 -3.66 1.49
N LYS A 280 -2.52 -3.82 0.26
CA LYS A 280 -3.65 -3.02 -0.25
C LYS A 280 -4.91 -3.22 0.59
N THR A 281 -5.16 -4.45 1.04
CA THR A 281 -6.33 -4.76 1.89
C THR A 281 -6.20 -4.14 3.26
N SER A 282 -5.03 -4.24 3.91
CA SER A 282 -4.76 -3.64 5.23
C SER A 282 -4.90 -2.12 5.19
N LYS A 283 -4.27 -1.46 4.22
CA LYS A 283 -4.40 0.00 4.02
C LYS A 283 -5.85 0.44 3.82
N ARG A 284 -6.64 -0.33 3.07
CA ARG A 284 -8.06 -0.04 2.89
C ARG A 284 -8.82 -0.14 4.21
N VAL A 285 -8.58 -1.17 5.01
CA VAL A 285 -9.23 -1.35 6.31
C VAL A 285 -8.83 -0.24 7.29
N GLU A 286 -7.55 0.10 7.37
CA GLU A 286 -7.06 1.21 8.20
C GLU A 286 -7.70 2.54 7.80
N ASN A 287 -7.76 2.85 6.50
CA ASN A 287 -8.41 4.07 6.00
C ASN A 287 -9.90 4.12 6.34
N ILE A 288 -10.62 2.99 6.21
CA ILE A 288 -12.03 2.90 6.63
C ILE A 288 -12.16 3.20 8.11
N GLN A 289 -11.35 2.58 8.97
CA GLN A 289 -11.41 2.78 10.42
C GLN A 289 -11.06 4.20 10.82
N GLU A 290 -10.06 4.83 10.20
CA GLU A 290 -9.71 6.23 10.46
C GLU A 290 -10.87 7.17 10.12
N VAL A 291 -11.53 6.95 8.98
CA VAL A 291 -12.69 7.78 8.59
C VAL A 291 -13.86 7.57 9.54
N LEU A 292 -14.14 6.32 9.94
CA LEU A 292 -15.27 6.01 10.83
C LEU A 292 -15.09 6.52 12.26
N LYS A 293 -13.85 6.74 12.74
CA LYS A 293 -13.58 7.39 14.03
C LYS A 293 -13.99 8.86 14.05
N LYS A 294 -14.10 9.50 12.89
CA LYS A 294 -14.52 10.91 12.79
C LYS A 294 -16.02 11.05 13.05
N PRO A 295 -16.48 12.17 13.64
CA PRO A 295 -17.90 12.50 13.68
C PRO A 295 -18.52 12.43 12.29
N ILE A 296 -19.78 11.99 12.17
CA ILE A 296 -20.45 11.78 10.86
C ILE A 296 -20.36 13.03 9.96
N LYS A 297 -20.42 14.23 10.53
CA LYS A 297 -20.30 15.49 9.76
C LYS A 297 -18.92 15.63 9.10
N GLU A 298 -17.88 15.14 9.74
CA GLU A 298 -16.49 15.21 9.27
C GLU A 298 -16.12 14.08 8.32
N GLN A 299 -16.98 13.05 8.20
CA GLN A 299 -16.82 11.99 7.20
C GLN A 299 -17.19 12.45 5.79
N TYR A 300 -17.76 13.66 5.65
CA TYR A 300 -18.16 14.24 4.38
C TYR A 300 -17.47 15.57 4.12
N LYS A 301 -17.09 15.80 2.87
CA LYS A 301 -16.58 17.07 2.36
C LYS A 301 -17.60 17.70 1.42
N THR A 302 -17.97 18.94 1.66
CA THR A 302 -18.81 19.69 0.71
C THR A 302 -17.99 20.06 -0.53
N ILE A 303 -18.45 19.67 -1.71
CA ILE A 303 -17.79 19.93 -2.99
C ILE A 303 -18.56 20.92 -3.86
N LEU A 304 -19.81 21.21 -3.52
CA LEU A 304 -20.63 22.23 -4.19
C LEU A 304 -21.66 22.80 -3.22
N ASN A 305 -21.78 24.13 -3.18
CA ASN A 305 -22.88 24.86 -2.59
C ASN A 305 -23.74 25.46 -3.71
N HIS A 306 -25.03 25.17 -3.71
CA HIS A 306 -25.97 25.72 -4.68
C HIS A 306 -26.69 26.93 -4.11
N THR A 307 -27.11 27.88 -4.97
CA THR A 307 -27.84 29.13 -4.58
C THR A 307 -29.14 28.87 -3.85
N SER A 308 -29.76 27.69 -3.99
CA SER A 308 -30.95 27.24 -3.25
C SER A 308 -30.64 26.87 -1.79
N GLY A 309 -29.40 26.92 -1.32
CA GLY A 309 -28.97 26.43 -0.02
C GLY A 309 -28.69 24.90 0.02
N ALA A 310 -28.98 24.17 -1.05
CA ALA A 310 -28.64 22.75 -1.15
C ALA A 310 -27.14 22.54 -1.45
N ARG A 311 -26.63 21.39 -1.03
CA ARG A 311 -25.20 21.05 -1.18
C ARG A 311 -25.02 19.72 -1.90
N VAL A 312 -23.81 19.53 -2.43
CA VAL A 312 -23.29 18.23 -2.80
C VAL A 312 -22.14 17.92 -1.86
N ASP A 313 -22.32 16.90 -1.04
CA ASP A 313 -21.33 16.41 -0.10
C ASP A 313 -20.78 15.06 -0.62
N ILE A 314 -19.49 14.82 -0.46
CA ILE A 314 -18.83 13.56 -0.84
C ILE A 314 -18.25 12.89 0.41
N HIS A 315 -18.56 11.62 0.63
CA HIS A 315 -17.95 10.85 1.70
C HIS A 315 -16.46 10.64 1.44
N LEU A 316 -15.61 10.73 2.47
CA LEU A 316 -14.14 10.65 2.34
C LEU A 316 -13.64 9.33 1.73
N LEU A 317 -14.43 8.26 1.81
CA LEU A 317 -14.11 6.96 1.23
C LEU A 317 -14.58 6.77 -0.23
N VAL A 318 -15.20 7.77 -0.85
CA VAL A 318 -15.63 7.66 -2.26
C VAL A 318 -14.41 7.58 -3.18
N ASN A 319 -14.40 6.59 -4.06
CA ASN A 319 -13.39 6.47 -5.09
C ASN A 319 -13.68 7.42 -6.25
N THR A 320 -13.01 8.57 -6.27
CA THR A 320 -13.18 9.60 -7.32
C THR A 320 -12.60 9.19 -8.68
N ASN A 321 -11.85 8.08 -8.75
CA ASN A 321 -11.31 7.50 -9.99
C ASN A 321 -12.20 6.37 -10.55
N ALA A 322 -13.35 6.07 -9.92
CA ALA A 322 -14.29 5.09 -10.44
C ALA A 322 -14.86 5.54 -11.80
N GLU A 323 -15.08 4.59 -12.70
CA GLU A 323 -15.59 4.85 -14.06
C GLU A 323 -16.89 5.65 -14.06
N ASP A 324 -17.74 5.39 -13.07
CA ASP A 324 -19.06 6.00 -12.94
C ASP A 324 -19.13 7.26 -12.07
N TYR A 325 -18.02 7.63 -11.42
CA TYR A 325 -17.98 8.77 -10.51
C TYR A 325 -18.55 10.06 -11.12
N LYS A 326 -18.21 10.36 -12.38
CA LYS A 326 -18.68 11.56 -13.08
C LYS A 326 -20.21 11.56 -13.25
N ASP A 327 -20.79 10.41 -13.53
CA ASP A 327 -22.23 10.26 -13.73
C ASP A 327 -23.00 10.44 -12.43
N VAL A 328 -22.50 9.79 -11.35
CA VAL A 328 -23.08 9.95 -10.01
C VAL A 328 -22.95 11.40 -9.51
N LEU A 329 -21.80 12.04 -9.75
CA LEU A 329 -21.59 13.46 -9.41
C LEU A 329 -22.55 14.38 -10.16
N ASN A 330 -22.78 14.16 -11.45
CA ASN A 330 -23.69 14.95 -12.26
C ASN A 330 -25.15 14.79 -11.78
N ALA A 331 -25.57 13.58 -11.43
CA ALA A 331 -26.87 13.32 -10.81
C ALA A 331 -27.00 14.06 -9.46
N ALA A 332 -25.99 14.00 -8.60
CA ALA A 332 -25.96 14.73 -7.33
C ALA A 332 -26.09 16.25 -7.52
N LYS A 333 -25.36 16.82 -8.48
CA LYS A 333 -25.47 18.25 -8.84
C LYS A 333 -26.87 18.61 -9.34
N ALA A 334 -27.50 17.71 -10.10
CA ALA A 334 -28.87 17.93 -10.57
C ALA A 334 -29.91 17.93 -9.41
N PHE A 335 -29.73 17.07 -8.42
CA PHE A 335 -30.53 17.12 -7.18
C PHE A 335 -30.33 18.45 -6.43
N ALA A 336 -29.11 18.93 -6.30
CA ALA A 336 -28.84 20.20 -5.64
C ALA A 336 -29.55 21.37 -6.34
N ARG A 337 -29.65 21.37 -7.67
CA ARG A 337 -30.45 22.36 -8.44
C ARG A 337 -31.94 22.30 -8.12
N THR A 338 -32.49 21.18 -7.65
CA THR A 338 -33.89 21.06 -7.19
C THR A 338 -34.08 21.45 -5.73
N GLY A 339 -33.06 22.00 -5.06
CA GLY A 339 -33.09 22.36 -3.65
C GLY A 339 -32.86 21.19 -2.69
N LYS A 340 -32.40 20.01 -3.18
CA LYS A 340 -32.17 18.83 -2.34
C LYS A 340 -30.68 18.58 -2.18
N THR A 341 -30.16 18.57 -0.95
CA THR A 341 -28.79 18.17 -0.67
C THR A 341 -28.59 16.70 -1.02
N ALA A 342 -27.54 16.42 -1.79
CA ALA A 342 -27.14 15.10 -2.20
C ALA A 342 -25.80 14.72 -1.58
N LYS A 343 -25.69 13.51 -1.03
CA LYS A 343 -24.45 12.96 -0.50
C LYS A 343 -24.01 11.78 -1.37
N LEU A 344 -22.80 11.85 -1.91
CA LEU A 344 -22.19 10.72 -2.61
C LEU A 344 -21.68 9.72 -1.57
N LEU A 345 -22.05 8.46 -1.76
CA LEU A 345 -21.74 7.35 -0.86
C LEU A 345 -20.61 6.48 -1.43
N PRO A 346 -19.78 5.88 -0.57
CA PRO A 346 -18.68 5.02 -1.00
C PRO A 346 -19.16 3.59 -1.29
N GLU A 347 -18.40 2.86 -2.11
CA GLU A 347 -18.52 1.41 -2.18
C GLU A 347 -17.82 0.76 -0.99
N ILE A 348 -18.55 0.01 -0.16
CA ILE A 348 -18.02 -0.72 1.00
C ILE A 348 -18.16 -2.22 0.77
N ASN A 349 -17.06 -2.95 0.95
CA ASN A 349 -17.06 -4.41 0.77
C ASN A 349 -18.05 -5.07 1.76
N ILE A 350 -18.73 -6.13 1.30
CA ILE A 350 -19.71 -6.87 2.11
C ILE A 350 -19.11 -7.44 3.41
N LYS A 351 -17.80 -7.70 3.43
CA LYS A 351 -17.08 -8.20 4.61
C LYS A 351 -16.86 -7.14 5.67
N ASP A 352 -16.88 -5.85 5.31
CA ASP A 352 -16.69 -4.71 6.22
C ASP A 352 -18.03 -4.33 6.89
N LYS A 353 -18.60 -5.25 7.66
CA LYS A 353 -19.97 -5.15 8.20
C LYS A 353 -20.19 -3.90 9.05
N GLU A 354 -19.23 -3.61 9.97
CA GLU A 354 -19.31 -2.43 10.83
C GLU A 354 -19.37 -1.12 10.03
N ALA A 355 -18.49 -0.98 9.04
CA ALA A 355 -18.49 0.17 8.15
C ALA A 355 -19.82 0.33 7.40
N ARG A 356 -20.36 -0.78 6.94
CA ARG A 356 -21.65 -0.80 6.24
C ARG A 356 -22.82 -0.38 7.14
N ASP A 357 -22.86 -0.86 8.37
CA ASP A 357 -23.93 -0.54 9.31
C ASP A 357 -23.89 0.95 9.74
N ILE A 358 -22.73 1.57 9.72
CA ILE A 358 -22.57 3.01 9.99
C ILE A 358 -22.93 3.85 8.77
N ILE A 359 -22.37 3.56 7.59
CA ILE A 359 -22.49 4.37 6.38
C ILE A 359 -23.88 4.20 5.73
N PHE A 360 -24.40 2.97 5.71
CA PHE A 360 -25.71 2.64 5.12
C PHE A 360 -26.76 2.36 6.20
N LYS A 361 -26.80 3.20 7.22
CA LYS A 361 -27.74 3.06 8.34
C LYS A 361 -29.19 3.04 7.84
N GLY A 362 -29.91 1.96 8.17
CA GLY A 362 -31.32 1.79 7.78
C GLY A 362 -31.52 1.22 6.36
N LEU A 363 -30.47 0.95 5.59
CA LEU A 363 -30.58 0.25 4.32
C LEU A 363 -30.97 -1.22 4.57
N LYS A 364 -32.06 -1.69 3.93
CA LYS A 364 -32.56 -3.06 4.11
C LYS A 364 -31.57 -4.12 3.57
N SER A 365 -30.94 -3.84 2.45
CA SER A 365 -29.98 -4.77 1.83
C SER A 365 -28.61 -4.66 2.49
N LYS A 366 -28.09 -5.79 2.98
CA LYS A 366 -26.76 -5.86 3.62
C LYS A 366 -25.59 -5.96 2.62
N SER A 367 -25.88 -6.18 1.34
CA SER A 367 -24.84 -6.35 0.30
C SER A 367 -24.78 -5.20 -0.71
N SER A 368 -25.73 -4.29 -0.71
CA SER A 368 -25.85 -3.23 -1.71
C SER A 368 -25.06 -1.98 -1.34
N ASN A 369 -24.57 -1.27 -2.36
CA ASN A 369 -23.90 0.01 -2.26
C ASN A 369 -24.69 1.03 -3.10
N PRO A 370 -25.71 1.73 -2.51
CA PRO A 370 -26.36 2.81 -3.22
C PRO A 370 -25.41 3.99 -3.43
N ASP A 371 -25.56 4.70 -4.55
CA ASP A 371 -24.63 5.75 -4.97
C ASP A 371 -24.82 7.06 -4.20
N LEU A 372 -26.09 7.39 -3.86
CA LEU A 372 -26.46 8.68 -3.28
C LEU A 372 -27.37 8.51 -2.07
N LEU A 373 -27.28 9.49 -1.16
CA LEU A 373 -28.28 9.75 -0.11
C LEU A 373 -28.88 11.14 -0.34
N ILE A 374 -30.20 11.19 -0.60
CA ILE A 374 -30.96 12.41 -0.84
C ILE A 374 -31.96 12.61 0.32
N GLY A 375 -31.60 13.50 1.27
CA GLY A 375 -32.33 13.53 2.56
C GLY A 375 -32.11 12.21 3.31
N ASN A 376 -33.18 11.42 3.50
CA ASN A 376 -33.13 10.08 4.13
C ASN A 376 -33.33 8.93 3.11
N GLU A 377 -33.32 9.23 1.83
CA GLU A 377 -33.63 8.29 0.77
C GLU A 377 -32.36 7.84 0.07
N TYR A 378 -32.08 6.54 0.06
CA TYR A 378 -31.01 5.96 -0.74
C TYR A 378 -31.42 5.91 -2.21
N VAL A 379 -30.54 6.38 -3.09
CA VAL A 379 -30.76 6.43 -4.53
C VAL A 379 -29.62 5.73 -5.24
N ASP A 380 -29.96 4.86 -6.18
CA ASP A 380 -29.02 4.09 -6.97
C ASP A 380 -29.11 4.54 -8.44
N VAL A 381 -27.99 4.99 -8.99
CA VAL A 381 -27.89 5.59 -10.33
C VAL A 381 -27.70 4.48 -11.36
N LYS A 382 -28.74 4.23 -12.15
CA LYS A 382 -28.73 3.22 -13.21
C LYS A 382 -28.56 3.85 -14.59
N ARG A 383 -27.71 3.26 -15.40
CA ARG A 383 -27.30 3.74 -16.73
C ARG A 383 -27.63 2.69 -17.78
N PRO A 384 -28.91 2.48 -18.11
CA PRO A 384 -29.31 1.50 -19.10
C PRO A 384 -28.69 1.84 -20.48
N SER A 385 -28.24 0.83 -21.20
CA SER A 385 -27.75 0.97 -22.59
C SER A 385 -28.89 1.01 -23.63
N ALA A 386 -30.11 0.66 -23.24
CA ALA A 386 -31.29 0.68 -24.10
C ALA A 386 -32.56 0.91 -23.29
N ILE A 387 -33.59 1.50 -23.93
CA ILE A 387 -34.88 1.81 -23.29
C ILE A 387 -35.57 0.56 -22.73
N LYS A 388 -35.44 -0.60 -23.39
CA LYS A 388 -35.98 -1.89 -22.91
C LYS A 388 -35.40 -2.35 -21.58
N ASN A 389 -34.19 -1.88 -21.21
CA ASN A 389 -33.50 -2.28 -19.99
C ASN A 389 -33.90 -1.43 -18.77
N ILE A 390 -34.66 -0.34 -18.94
CA ILE A 390 -35.01 0.61 -17.89
C ILE A 390 -35.75 -0.07 -16.74
N THR A 391 -36.78 -0.88 -17.02
CA THR A 391 -37.54 -1.57 -15.99
C THR A 391 -36.71 -2.56 -15.19
N GLY A 392 -35.82 -3.33 -15.85
CA GLY A 392 -34.91 -4.23 -15.17
C GLY A 392 -33.92 -3.52 -14.26
N ASN A 393 -33.39 -2.39 -14.72
CA ASN A 393 -32.49 -1.54 -13.92
C ASN A 393 -33.17 -0.94 -12.71
N ALA A 394 -34.42 -0.44 -12.85
CA ALA A 394 -35.21 0.08 -11.73
C ALA A 394 -35.50 -1.00 -10.68
N ASN A 395 -35.90 -2.20 -11.11
CA ASN A 395 -36.11 -3.34 -10.22
C ASN A 395 -34.82 -3.76 -9.49
N SER A 396 -33.69 -3.66 -10.15
CA SER A 396 -32.39 -3.94 -9.53
C SER A 396 -32.10 -2.97 -8.38
N ALA A 397 -32.31 -1.66 -8.58
CA ALA A 397 -32.16 -0.66 -7.52
C ALA A 397 -33.10 -0.94 -6.34
N SER A 398 -34.36 -1.27 -6.62
CA SER A 398 -35.35 -1.58 -5.59
C SER A 398 -34.98 -2.82 -4.76
N LYS A 399 -34.47 -3.89 -5.38
CA LYS A 399 -33.95 -5.06 -4.67
C LYS A 399 -32.79 -4.71 -3.74
N GLN A 400 -32.05 -3.68 -4.07
CA GLN A 400 -30.97 -3.15 -3.25
C GLN A 400 -31.47 -2.27 -2.08
N GLY A 401 -32.77 -2.00 -2.00
CA GLY A 401 -33.36 -1.14 -0.97
C GLY A 401 -33.21 0.35 -1.27
N ALA A 402 -32.95 0.70 -2.53
CA ALA A 402 -32.77 2.07 -3.00
C ALA A 402 -33.85 2.46 -4.04
N THR A 403 -34.14 3.75 -4.12
CA THR A 403 -34.96 4.32 -5.21
C THR A 403 -34.10 4.40 -6.47
N ALA A 404 -34.64 3.98 -7.60
CA ALA A 404 -33.92 4.07 -8.87
C ALA A 404 -33.83 5.50 -9.39
N LEU A 405 -32.65 5.91 -9.84
CA LEU A 405 -32.47 7.03 -10.74
C LEU A 405 -31.99 6.46 -12.09
N ILE A 406 -32.79 6.62 -13.11
CA ILE A 406 -32.48 6.19 -14.46
C ILE A 406 -31.84 7.35 -15.23
N SER A 407 -30.58 7.19 -15.61
CA SER A 407 -29.84 8.16 -16.38
C SER A 407 -29.90 7.86 -17.88
N ASP A 408 -30.08 8.88 -18.69
CA ASP A 408 -30.11 8.82 -20.16
C ASP A 408 -28.70 8.82 -20.82
N ILE A 409 -27.66 8.95 -20.03
CA ILE A 409 -26.29 9.23 -20.51
C ILE A 409 -25.71 8.17 -21.48
N ARG A 410 -26.25 6.94 -21.43
CA ARG A 410 -25.83 5.82 -22.31
C ARG A 410 -26.91 5.43 -23.32
N LEU A 411 -28.03 6.18 -23.38
CA LEU A 411 -29.10 5.85 -24.30
C LEU A 411 -28.90 6.51 -25.66
N ASP A 412 -29.06 5.74 -26.74
CA ASP A 412 -28.95 6.20 -28.13
C ASP A 412 -30.05 7.21 -28.54
N LYS A 413 -31.10 7.35 -27.72
CA LYS A 413 -32.26 8.22 -27.96
C LYS A 413 -32.60 8.98 -26.69
N ASN A 414 -32.97 10.27 -26.86
CA ASN A 414 -33.46 11.07 -25.76
C ASN A 414 -34.76 10.51 -25.21
N LEU A 415 -34.89 10.49 -23.87
CA LEU A 415 -36.11 10.08 -23.17
C LEU A 415 -37.18 11.17 -23.32
N SER A 416 -38.09 11.00 -24.29
CA SER A 416 -39.25 11.90 -24.39
C SER A 416 -40.14 11.79 -23.15
N ASN A 417 -41.00 12.82 -22.89
CA ASN A 417 -41.94 12.78 -21.77
C ASN A 417 -42.91 11.60 -21.87
N GLU A 418 -43.28 11.18 -23.07
CA GLU A 418 -44.14 10.03 -23.33
C GLU A 418 -43.44 8.73 -22.89
N ILE A 419 -42.18 8.52 -23.29
CA ILE A 419 -41.38 7.36 -22.89
C ILE A 419 -41.20 7.34 -21.37
N LEU A 420 -40.91 8.49 -20.74
CA LEU A 420 -40.79 8.57 -19.28
C LEU A 420 -42.10 8.17 -18.56
N ASN A 421 -43.25 8.63 -19.06
CA ASN A 421 -44.55 8.30 -18.48
C ASN A 421 -44.89 6.81 -18.67
N GLU A 422 -44.64 6.26 -19.86
CA GLU A 422 -44.87 4.85 -20.17
C GLU A 422 -44.01 3.95 -19.28
N ARG A 423 -42.71 4.21 -19.24
CA ARG A 423 -41.77 3.42 -18.42
C ARG A 423 -42.05 3.54 -16.92
N ALA A 424 -42.43 4.72 -16.44
CA ALA A 424 -42.83 4.89 -15.05
C ALA A 424 -44.04 4.05 -14.69
N LYS A 425 -45.07 4.05 -15.56
CA LYS A 425 -46.26 3.18 -15.37
C LYS A 425 -45.91 1.71 -15.32
N ASP A 426 -45.05 1.24 -16.24
CA ASP A 426 -44.59 -0.16 -16.30
C ASP A 426 -43.81 -0.53 -15.03
N ILE A 427 -42.91 0.34 -14.57
CA ILE A 427 -42.13 0.12 -13.36
C ILE A 427 -43.01 0.08 -12.13
N PHE A 428 -43.96 1.00 -11.97
CA PHE A 428 -44.85 1.05 -10.79
C PHE A 428 -45.87 -0.11 -10.75
N LYS A 429 -46.21 -0.69 -11.90
CA LYS A 429 -47.03 -1.93 -11.95
C LYS A 429 -46.21 -3.17 -11.53
N ASN A 430 -44.91 -3.10 -11.60
CA ASN A 430 -44.06 -4.24 -11.26
C ASN A 430 -43.96 -4.39 -9.73
N LYS A 431 -44.38 -5.55 -9.21
CA LYS A 431 -44.32 -5.87 -7.76
C LYS A 431 -42.89 -5.87 -7.18
N ASN A 432 -41.84 -6.01 -8.03
CA ASN A 432 -40.46 -5.96 -7.60
C ASN A 432 -39.95 -4.52 -7.37
N TYR A 433 -40.66 -3.51 -7.83
CA TYR A 433 -40.32 -2.12 -7.56
C TYR A 433 -41.15 -1.61 -6.38
N THR A 434 -40.52 -1.42 -5.23
CA THR A 434 -41.18 -1.13 -3.96
C THR A 434 -41.20 0.35 -3.58
N SER A 435 -40.38 1.20 -4.25
CA SER A 435 -40.38 2.64 -4.00
C SER A 435 -41.60 3.32 -4.62
N ASP A 436 -42.13 4.34 -3.92
CA ASP A 436 -43.21 5.18 -4.42
C ASP A 436 -42.72 6.31 -5.34
N LYS A 437 -41.43 6.42 -5.51
CA LYS A 437 -40.78 7.40 -6.37
C LYS A 437 -39.85 6.73 -7.37
N LEU A 438 -39.71 7.40 -8.51
CA LEU A 438 -38.77 7.05 -9.56
C LEU A 438 -38.15 8.34 -10.07
N TYR A 439 -36.81 8.37 -10.18
CA TYR A 439 -36.09 9.50 -10.71
C TYR A 439 -35.59 9.19 -12.11
N PHE A 440 -35.64 10.18 -12.99
CA PHE A 440 -34.98 10.18 -14.28
C PHE A 440 -33.99 11.34 -14.33
N TYR A 441 -32.77 11.09 -14.77
CA TYR A 441 -31.82 12.12 -15.09
C TYR A 441 -31.79 12.29 -16.61
N ARG A 442 -32.22 13.46 -17.08
CA ARG A 442 -32.33 13.81 -18.50
C ARG A 442 -31.86 15.24 -18.72
N ASP A 443 -30.99 15.47 -19.68
CA ASP A 443 -30.50 16.81 -20.06
C ASP A 443 -30.00 17.63 -18.85
N GLY A 444 -29.32 17.00 -17.93
CA GLY A 444 -28.81 17.64 -16.71
C GLY A 444 -29.86 17.96 -15.64
N LYS A 445 -31.09 17.48 -15.78
CA LYS A 445 -32.22 17.74 -14.88
C LYS A 445 -32.76 16.45 -14.28
N ILE A 446 -33.32 16.56 -13.07
CA ILE A 446 -34.07 15.47 -12.41
C ILE A 446 -35.53 15.61 -12.73
N VAL A 447 -36.15 14.56 -13.30
CA VAL A 447 -37.59 14.40 -13.48
C VAL A 447 -38.05 13.37 -12.46
N ILE A 448 -39.06 13.73 -11.66
CA ILE A 448 -39.64 12.90 -10.59
C ILE A 448 -40.94 12.30 -11.09
N LYS A 449 -41.13 11.01 -10.93
CA LYS A 449 -42.38 10.31 -11.10
C LYS A 449 -42.80 9.69 -9.76
N ASN A 450 -44.01 9.84 -9.37
CA ASN A 450 -44.58 9.26 -8.17
C ASN A 450 -45.59 8.15 -8.56
N ARG A 451 -45.65 7.11 -7.72
CA ARG A 451 -46.69 6.08 -7.84
C ARG A 451 -48.03 6.76 -7.56
N THR A 452 -48.88 6.84 -8.56
CA THR A 452 -50.28 7.28 -8.36
C THR A 452 -50.98 6.12 -7.66
N GLY A 453 -51.53 6.38 -6.47
CA GLY A 453 -52.41 5.40 -5.84
C GLY A 453 -53.66 5.20 -6.73
N ASP A 454 -53.92 3.96 -7.10
CA ASP A 454 -55.29 3.63 -7.50
C ASP A 454 -56.19 3.87 -6.27
N LYS A 455 -57.01 4.92 -6.34
CA LYS A 455 -58.18 5.07 -5.51
C LYS A 455 -59.29 4.24 -6.08
#